data_aed61547262bacbfe8168cf87f0efafa
#
_entry.id   aed61547262bacbfe8168cf87f0efafa
#
_cell.length_a   1.000
_cell.length_b   1.000
_cell.length_c   1.000
_cell.angle_alpha   90.00
_cell.angle_beta   90.00
_cell.angle_gamma   90.00
#
_symmetry.space_group_name_H-M   'P 1'
#
loop_
_entity.id
_entity.type
_entity.pdbx_description
1 polymer ?
#
loop_
_entity_poly.entity_id
_entity_poly.type
_entity_poly.pdbx_seq_one_letter_code
_entity_poly.pdbx_strand_id
1 'polypeptide(L)'
;MGFAGIATGAAYQGLRPVVEFMTFNFSMQAIDQIVNSAAKQFYMTGGDTSVPIVFRGPNGAAAGVAAQHSQCFAAWYSSVPGLKVGNLISYMISLYWMDKKLIDQFFVV
;
A
#
# COMPACT_ATOMS: atom_id res chain seq x y z
N MET A 1 8.01 -7.52 -6.87
CA MET A 1 8.80 -7.18 -5.67
C MET A 1 9.70 -5.96 -5.90
N GLY A 2 10.56 -5.94 -6.91
CA GLY A 2 11.56 -4.89 -7.11
C GLY A 2 11.00 -3.46 -7.16
N PHE A 3 10.00 -3.20 -7.99
CA PHE A 3 9.44 -1.85 -8.10
C PHE A 3 8.80 -1.34 -6.79
N ALA A 4 8.18 -2.23 -6.01
CA ALA A 4 7.63 -1.86 -4.71
C ALA A 4 8.74 -1.51 -3.71
N GLY A 5 9.86 -2.24 -3.74
CA GLY A 5 11.04 -1.94 -2.93
C GLY A 5 11.69 -0.62 -3.30
N ILE A 6 11.84 -0.34 -4.60
CA ILE A 6 12.36 0.94 -5.11
C ILE A 6 11.50 2.11 -4.62
N ALA A 7 10.17 1.98 -4.77
CA ALA A 7 9.24 3.01 -4.31
C ALA A 7 9.31 3.20 -2.79
N THR A 8 9.40 2.12 -2.02
CA THR A 8 9.55 2.18 -0.56
C THR A 8 10.84 2.91 -0.17
N GLY A 9 11.96 2.59 -0.83
CA GLY A 9 13.21 3.31 -0.63
C GLY A 9 13.14 4.80 -1.00
N ALA A 10 12.40 5.13 -2.05
CA ALA A 10 12.14 6.53 -2.42
C ALA A 10 11.32 7.27 -1.34
N ALA A 11 10.35 6.58 -0.72
CA ALA A 11 9.59 7.14 0.39
C ALA A 11 10.47 7.42 1.61
N TYR A 12 11.46 6.58 1.91
CA TYR A 12 12.44 6.83 2.98
C TYR A 12 13.22 8.13 2.78
N GLN A 13 13.38 8.56 1.54
CA GLN A 13 14.04 9.81 1.19
C GLN A 13 13.08 11.01 1.11
N GLY A 14 11.86 10.87 1.61
CA GLY A 14 10.88 11.95 1.69
C GLY A 14 10.02 12.13 0.44
N LEU A 15 10.15 11.27 -0.56
CA LEU A 15 9.22 11.27 -1.71
C LEU A 15 7.89 10.64 -1.30
N ARG A 16 6.86 10.86 -2.13
CA ARG A 16 5.52 10.32 -1.92
C ARG A 16 5.10 9.46 -3.12
N PRO A 17 5.67 8.27 -3.27
CA PRO A 17 5.39 7.41 -4.41
C PRO A 17 3.99 6.83 -4.38
N VAL A 18 3.42 6.67 -5.57
CA VAL A 18 2.19 5.91 -5.80
C VAL A 18 2.58 4.68 -6.62
N VAL A 19 2.39 3.51 -6.04
CA VAL A 19 2.69 2.22 -6.65
C VAL A 19 1.40 1.62 -7.16
N GLU A 20 1.33 1.39 -8.45
CA GLU A 20 0.17 0.77 -9.08
C GLU A 20 0.44 -0.69 -9.41
N PHE A 21 -0.42 -1.57 -8.91
CA PHE A 21 -0.53 -2.94 -9.37
C PHE A 21 -1.63 -2.99 -10.44
N MET A 22 -1.35 -3.51 -11.61
CA MET A 22 -2.34 -3.63 -12.70
C MET A 22 -3.55 -4.48 -12.29
N THR A 23 -3.32 -5.44 -11.40
CA THR A 23 -4.35 -6.12 -10.61
C THR A 23 -3.79 -6.40 -9.22
N PHE A 24 -4.52 -6.02 -8.20
CA PHE A 24 -4.06 -6.15 -6.81
C PHE A 24 -3.96 -7.60 -6.33
N ASN A 25 -4.56 -8.52 -7.07
CA ASN A 25 -4.45 -9.97 -6.85
C ASN A 25 -2.99 -10.44 -6.78
N PHE A 26 -2.08 -9.81 -7.52
CA PHE A 26 -0.67 -10.15 -7.55
C PHE A 26 0.22 -9.31 -6.63
N SER A 27 -0.37 -8.54 -5.74
CA SER A 27 0.38 -7.82 -4.70
C SER A 27 1.12 -8.75 -3.74
N MET A 28 0.69 -10.02 -3.63
CA MET A 28 1.37 -11.04 -2.83
C MET A 28 2.84 -11.23 -3.23
N GLN A 29 3.21 -10.99 -4.49
CA GLN A 29 4.60 -11.06 -4.93
C GLN A 29 5.47 -9.94 -4.34
N ALA A 30 4.85 -8.91 -3.80
CA ALA A 30 5.52 -7.77 -3.17
C ALA A 30 5.14 -7.62 -1.69
N ILE A 31 4.51 -8.63 -1.07
CA ILE A 31 3.96 -8.53 0.28
C ILE A 31 5.03 -8.16 1.32
N ASP A 32 6.24 -8.68 1.17
CA ASP A 32 7.34 -8.36 2.06
C ASP A 32 7.68 -6.86 2.02
N GLN A 33 7.72 -6.27 0.84
CA GLN A 33 8.00 -4.83 0.69
C GLN A 33 6.86 -3.97 1.26
N ILE A 34 5.63 -4.42 1.16
CA ILE A 34 4.47 -3.72 1.71
C ILE A 34 4.44 -3.84 3.24
N VAL A 35 4.58 -5.04 3.76
CA VAL A 35 4.42 -5.33 5.19
C VAL A 35 5.67 -5.00 6.00
N ASN A 36 6.82 -5.50 5.59
CA ASN A 36 8.05 -5.34 6.37
C ASN A 36 8.78 -4.05 6.03
N SER A 37 9.00 -3.76 4.76
CA SER A 37 9.77 -2.59 4.37
C SER A 37 8.96 -1.28 4.49
N ALA A 38 7.67 -1.28 4.17
CA ALA A 38 6.85 -0.08 4.30
C ALA A 38 6.14 0.01 5.66
N ALA A 39 5.24 -0.93 5.99
CA ALA A 39 4.38 -0.79 7.15
C ALA A 39 5.12 -0.75 8.49
N LYS A 40 6.17 -1.54 8.65
CA LYS A 40 6.88 -1.67 9.92
C LYS A 40 8.03 -0.68 10.12
N GLN A 41 8.45 0.02 9.07
CA GLN A 41 9.64 0.89 9.13
C GLN A 41 9.53 1.98 10.19
N PHE A 42 8.39 2.66 10.25
CA PHE A 42 8.16 3.71 11.23
C PHE A 42 8.34 3.21 12.67
N TYR A 43 7.78 2.04 12.99
CA TYR A 43 7.96 1.42 14.29
C TYR A 43 9.41 0.99 14.54
N MET A 44 10.03 0.33 13.57
CA MET A 44 11.41 -0.17 13.72
C MET A 44 12.44 0.94 13.89
N THR A 45 12.16 2.13 13.39
CA THR A 45 13.03 3.31 13.56
C THR A 45 12.64 4.20 14.72
N GLY A 46 11.73 3.75 15.59
CA GLY A 46 11.28 4.56 16.72
C GLY A 46 10.55 5.86 16.31
N GLY A 47 10.00 5.90 15.09
CA GLY A 47 9.30 7.06 14.55
C GLY A 47 10.17 8.00 13.71
N ASP A 48 11.44 7.69 13.51
CA ASP A 48 12.37 8.56 12.77
C ASP A 48 12.11 8.55 11.27
N THR A 49 11.67 7.42 10.71
CA THR A 49 11.47 7.28 9.26
C THR A 49 10.01 7.07 8.93
N SER A 50 9.35 8.09 8.41
CA SER A 50 8.02 7.98 7.80
C SER A 50 8.11 7.36 6.42
N VAL A 51 7.06 6.60 6.02
CA VAL A 51 6.97 5.97 4.70
C VAL A 51 5.67 6.38 4.01
N PRO A 52 5.59 7.62 3.49
CA PRO A 52 4.38 8.15 2.86
C PRO A 52 4.21 7.57 1.45
N ILE A 53 3.72 6.35 1.36
CA ILE A 53 3.56 5.58 0.13
C ILE A 53 2.12 5.13 -0.07
N VAL A 54 1.66 5.12 -1.32
CA VAL A 54 0.36 4.56 -1.72
C VAL A 54 0.59 3.32 -2.59
N PHE A 55 -0.05 2.23 -2.23
CA PHE A 55 -0.19 1.04 -3.08
C PHE A 55 -1.64 0.96 -3.55
N ARG A 56 -1.87 0.90 -4.86
CA ARG A 56 -3.22 0.85 -5.43
C ARG A 56 -3.35 -0.18 -6.54
N GLY A 57 -4.57 -0.59 -6.80
CA GLY A 57 -4.88 -1.46 -7.94
C GLY A 57 -6.31 -2.00 -7.89
N PRO A 58 -6.83 -2.51 -9.02
CA PRO A 58 -8.12 -3.19 -9.05
C PRO A 58 -8.09 -4.43 -8.16
N ASN A 59 -9.17 -4.64 -7.39
CA ASN A 59 -9.28 -5.69 -6.41
C ASN A 59 -10.66 -6.33 -6.42
N GLY A 60 -10.75 -7.60 -6.04
CA GLY A 60 -12.02 -8.32 -5.93
C GLY A 60 -12.40 -9.05 -7.22
N ALA A 61 -13.72 -9.19 -7.43
CA ALA A 61 -14.26 -9.95 -8.56
C ALA A 61 -13.88 -9.32 -9.90
N ALA A 62 -13.42 -10.16 -10.82
CA ALA A 62 -13.03 -9.78 -12.16
C ALA A 62 -13.93 -10.46 -13.21
N ALA A 63 -13.65 -10.23 -14.49
CA ALA A 63 -14.47 -10.68 -15.62
C ALA A 63 -14.30 -12.18 -15.93
N GLY A 64 -14.58 -13.07 -14.98
CA GLY A 64 -14.59 -14.52 -15.20
C GLY A 64 -13.22 -15.16 -15.40
N VAL A 65 -12.16 -14.57 -14.81
CA VAL A 65 -10.76 -15.04 -14.97
C VAL A 65 -10.29 -15.96 -13.83
N ALA A 66 -11.21 -16.60 -13.15
CA ALA A 66 -10.99 -17.64 -12.13
C ALA A 66 -10.30 -17.16 -10.83
N ALA A 67 -9.82 -18.12 -10.04
CA ALA A 67 -9.50 -17.92 -8.62
C ALA A 67 -8.43 -16.89 -8.36
N GLN A 68 -7.28 -16.97 -9.03
CA GLN A 68 -6.14 -16.09 -8.73
C GLN A 68 -6.30 -14.66 -9.24
N HIS A 69 -7.24 -14.40 -10.12
CA HIS A 69 -7.57 -13.06 -10.62
C HIS A 69 -8.84 -12.48 -9.98
N SER A 70 -9.41 -13.14 -8.98
CA SER A 70 -10.67 -12.75 -8.33
C SER A 70 -10.53 -12.77 -6.82
N GLN A 71 -9.40 -12.30 -6.31
CA GLN A 71 -9.08 -12.29 -4.90
C GLN A 71 -9.27 -10.89 -4.30
N CYS A 72 -9.45 -10.82 -2.98
CA CYS A 72 -9.42 -9.60 -2.22
C CYS A 72 -8.54 -9.79 -0.99
N PHE A 73 -7.45 -9.04 -0.92
CA PHE A 73 -6.52 -9.09 0.21
C PHE A 73 -6.73 -7.95 1.22
N ALA A 74 -7.81 -7.20 1.12
CA ALA A 74 -8.09 -6.09 2.02
C ALA A 74 -8.04 -6.50 3.50
N ALA A 75 -8.63 -7.65 3.84
CA ALA A 75 -8.61 -8.18 5.21
C ALA A 75 -7.20 -8.53 5.70
N TRP A 76 -6.35 -9.05 4.84
CA TRP A 76 -4.96 -9.36 5.17
C TRP A 76 -4.17 -8.10 5.49
N TYR A 77 -4.23 -7.13 4.60
CA TYR A 77 -3.49 -5.89 4.77
C TYR A 77 -4.04 -5.01 5.89
N SER A 78 -5.35 -5.02 6.11
CA SER A 78 -5.96 -4.26 7.21
C SER A 78 -5.57 -4.76 8.59
N SER A 79 -5.13 -6.00 8.70
CA SER A 79 -4.62 -6.57 9.96
C SER A 79 -3.18 -6.13 10.30
N VAL A 80 -2.49 -5.50 9.36
CA VAL A 80 -1.08 -5.10 9.54
C VAL A 80 -1.00 -3.71 10.15
N PRO A 81 -0.41 -3.55 11.35
CA PRO A 81 -0.16 -2.23 11.93
C PRO A 81 0.70 -1.37 11.00
N GLY A 82 0.29 -0.12 10.81
CA GLY A 82 0.96 0.82 9.91
C GLY A 82 0.31 0.93 8.53
N LEU A 83 -0.54 -0.02 8.13
CA LEU A 83 -1.31 0.08 6.88
C LEU A 83 -2.72 0.64 7.13
N LYS A 84 -3.20 1.42 6.18
CA LYS A 84 -4.58 1.87 6.10
C LYS A 84 -5.17 1.38 4.78
N VAL A 85 -6.25 0.62 4.86
CA VAL A 85 -6.93 0.06 3.68
C VAL A 85 -8.20 0.84 3.40
N GLY A 86 -8.38 1.29 2.17
CA GLY A 86 -9.56 2.03 1.73
C GLY A 86 -9.93 1.74 0.29
N ASN A 87 -11.15 2.04 -0.08
CA ASN A 87 -11.63 1.96 -1.46
C ASN A 87 -11.47 3.29 -2.21
N LEU A 88 -11.84 3.33 -3.50
CA LEU A 88 -11.67 4.49 -4.37
C LEU A 88 -12.32 5.78 -3.82
N ILE A 89 -13.43 5.69 -3.12
CA ILE A 89 -14.10 6.86 -2.50
C ILE A 89 -13.24 7.40 -1.36
N SER A 90 -12.67 6.52 -0.55
CA SER A 90 -11.71 6.87 0.49
C SER A 90 -10.40 7.41 -0.10
N TYR A 91 -10.05 7.05 -1.34
CA TYR A 91 -8.85 7.53 -2.02
C TYR A 91 -8.83 9.04 -2.25
N MET A 92 -9.94 9.64 -2.66
CA MET A 92 -10.04 11.10 -2.81
C MET A 92 -9.85 11.81 -1.48
N ILE A 93 -10.42 11.25 -0.42
CA ILE A 93 -10.23 11.73 0.95
C ILE A 93 -8.76 11.57 1.38
N SER A 94 -8.12 10.50 0.98
CA SER A 94 -6.75 10.15 1.35
C SER A 94 -5.70 11.04 0.69
N LEU A 95 -5.89 11.42 -0.57
CA LEU A 95 -5.02 12.40 -1.24
C LEU A 95 -5.08 13.74 -0.51
N TYR A 96 -6.26 14.14 -0.05
CA TYR A 96 -6.45 15.34 0.76
C TYR A 96 -5.72 15.25 2.11
N TRP A 97 -5.72 14.05 2.74
CA TRP A 97 -5.05 13.82 4.02
C TRP A 97 -3.52 13.65 3.88
N MET A 98 -3.03 13.13 2.77
CA MET A 98 -1.59 13.05 2.49
C MET A 98 -0.91 14.43 2.46
N ASP A 99 -1.64 15.47 2.08
CA ASP A 99 -1.14 16.84 2.10
C ASP A 99 -1.03 17.40 3.53
N LYS A 100 -1.73 16.82 4.51
CA LYS A 100 -1.82 17.33 5.89
C LYS A 100 -0.99 16.59 6.94
N LYS A 101 0.12 15.97 6.60
CA LYS A 101 1.10 15.36 7.55
C LYS A 101 0.57 14.22 8.45
N LEU A 102 -0.58 13.62 8.18
CA LEU A 102 -1.23 12.67 9.11
C LEU A 102 -1.19 11.21 8.67
N ILE A 103 -0.54 10.88 7.54
CA ILE A 103 -0.56 9.51 7.02
C ILE A 103 0.85 9.05 6.68
N ASP A 104 1.39 8.20 7.50
CA ASP A 104 2.70 7.59 7.26
C ASP A 104 2.64 6.46 6.22
N GLN A 105 1.47 5.87 6.00
CA GLN A 105 1.29 4.82 4.98
C GLN A 105 -0.18 4.71 4.56
N PHE A 106 -0.42 4.52 3.28
CA PHE A 106 -1.76 4.36 2.76
C PHE A 106 -1.86 3.22 1.73
N PHE A 107 -2.90 2.44 1.86
CA PHE A 107 -3.20 1.31 1.02
C PHE A 107 -4.59 1.49 0.40
N VAL A 108 -4.69 1.49 -0.92
CA VAL A 108 -5.96 1.59 -1.64
C VAL A 108 -6.23 0.30 -2.40
N VAL A 109 -7.35 -0.30 -2.12
CA VAL A 109 -7.83 -1.53 -2.76
C VAL A 109 -9.08 -1.23 -3.57
#